data_581ace8f5bedc0e4f325b6d20cc36cc5
#
_entry.id   581ace8f5bedc0e4f325b6d20cc36cc5
#
_cell.length_a   1.000
_cell.length_b   1.000
_cell.length_c   1.000
_cell.angle_alpha   90.00
_cell.angle_beta   90.00
_cell.angle_gamma   90.00
#
_symmetry.space_group_name_H-M   'P 1'
#
loop_
_entity.id
_entity.type
_entity.pdbx_description
1 polymer ?
#
loop_
_entity_poly.entity_id
_entity_poly.type
_entity_poly.pdbx_seq_one_letter_code
_entity_poly.pdbx_strand_id
1 'polypeptide(L)'
;MKRQKKLLLLLGLLVIVSAVTLGVMKQEEHKEKIKNTPATVLEMKDIDSVSWDYNDVSYTFRKEDGTWVYDADTAFPVDPEKMDDLLSQFASLGAAFTIEEPEDLGQYGLEKPQCTIRLTAGEQTAELTLGDYSQMDSQRYAALGDGNVYLLSHDPMEEFDTDLSGLILQDEIPTFGTVENIALSGGDSFTRNEEGTGFDDDDLYFRDSDGGALDTDRVNAYVKNLQNTALTDYVTYNATEQDLTDCYLAEPEKTVTLTYIPEEAESEAQTFTLHLGKEPDPSDGETGQAYARVGDSKILYRISDTTYEALMACDYNDLRHKDVFCADFDQADSMTVTMEGTTWEFTKEIPEDTDEAVWMLNGKRWT
;
A
#
# COMPACT_ATOMS: atom_id res chain seq x y z
N MET A 1 16.27 -12.88 -87.27
CA MET A 1 15.23 -11.84 -87.05
C MET A 1 14.20 -12.16 -86.00
N LYS A 2 13.68 -13.38 -85.79
CA LYS A 2 12.66 -13.69 -84.78
C LYS A 2 13.19 -13.63 -83.27
N ARG A 3 14.47 -13.96 -83.00
CA ARG A 3 15.09 -13.89 -81.67
C ARG A 3 15.36 -12.47 -81.17
N GLN A 4 15.81 -11.56 -82.09
CA GLN A 4 16.07 -10.13 -81.79
C GLN A 4 14.76 -9.39 -81.41
N LYS A 5 13.65 -9.67 -82.15
CA LYS A 5 12.34 -9.10 -81.80
C LYS A 5 11.82 -9.56 -80.48
N LYS A 6 12.03 -10.82 -80.05
CA LYS A 6 11.65 -11.33 -78.72
C LYS A 6 12.50 -10.69 -77.63
N LEU A 7 13.82 -10.46 -77.89
CA LEU A 7 14.71 -9.79 -76.92
C LEU A 7 14.32 -8.34 -76.65
N LEU A 8 13.99 -7.60 -77.79
CA LEU A 8 13.48 -6.22 -77.68
C LEU A 8 12.14 -6.14 -76.91
N LEU A 9 11.26 -7.12 -77.11
CA LEU A 9 9.96 -7.18 -76.42
C LEU A 9 10.13 -7.46 -74.97
N LEU A 10 11.05 -8.37 -74.54
CA LEU A 10 11.41 -8.63 -73.18
C LEU A 10 12.08 -7.44 -72.47
N LEU A 11 12.95 -6.71 -73.23
CA LEU A 11 13.57 -5.49 -72.71
C LEU A 11 12.54 -4.37 -72.48
N GLY A 12 11.58 -4.21 -73.37
CA GLY A 12 10.47 -3.28 -73.25
C GLY A 12 9.59 -3.62 -72.03
N LEU A 13 9.27 -4.91 -71.80
CA LEU A 13 8.53 -5.39 -70.66
C LEU A 13 9.28 -5.12 -69.34
N LEU A 14 10.62 -5.35 -69.36
CA LEU A 14 11.46 -5.08 -68.15
C LEU A 14 11.46 -3.60 -67.81
N VAL A 15 11.55 -2.69 -68.79
CA VAL A 15 11.50 -1.25 -68.53
C VAL A 15 10.12 -0.83 -67.96
N ILE A 16 9.03 -1.40 -68.50
CA ILE A 16 7.68 -1.09 -68.02
C ILE A 16 7.53 -1.61 -66.59
N VAL A 17 7.95 -2.83 -66.30
CA VAL A 17 7.89 -3.38 -64.93
C VAL A 17 8.75 -2.54 -63.96
N SER A 18 9.98 -2.16 -64.34
CA SER A 18 10.84 -1.28 -63.56
C SER A 18 10.22 0.10 -63.31
N ALA A 19 9.59 0.69 -64.33
CA ALA A 19 8.90 1.98 -64.17
C ALA A 19 7.67 1.91 -63.25
N VAL A 20 6.90 0.81 -63.35
CA VAL A 20 5.76 0.54 -62.45
C VAL A 20 6.26 0.31 -61.00
N THR A 21 7.34 -0.49 -60.85
CA THR A 21 7.93 -0.73 -59.51
C THR A 21 8.47 0.56 -58.90
N LEU A 22 9.16 1.41 -59.67
CA LEU A 22 9.62 2.72 -59.19
C LEU A 22 8.45 3.69 -58.91
N GLY A 23 7.36 3.61 -59.67
CA GLY A 23 6.16 4.38 -59.40
C GLY A 23 5.46 3.95 -58.11
N VAL A 24 5.34 2.64 -57.89
CA VAL A 24 4.78 2.07 -56.64
C VAL A 24 5.68 2.39 -55.44
N MET A 25 7.02 2.24 -55.57
CA MET A 25 7.96 2.62 -54.52
C MET A 25 7.90 4.11 -54.17
N LYS A 26 7.78 5.00 -55.17
CA LYS A 26 7.58 6.44 -54.91
C LYS A 26 6.21 6.75 -54.30
N GLN A 27 5.20 5.97 -54.57
CA GLN A 27 3.86 6.13 -53.98
C GLN A 27 3.81 5.55 -52.55
N GLU A 28 4.64 4.53 -52.25
CA GLU A 28 4.83 4.04 -50.90
C GLU A 28 5.75 4.97 -50.07
N GLU A 29 6.71 5.69 -50.65
CA GLU A 29 7.50 6.73 -49.95
C GLU A 29 6.65 7.95 -49.54
N HIS A 30 5.44 8.12 -50.05
CA HIS A 30 4.48 9.14 -49.62
C HIS A 30 3.48 8.64 -48.56
N LYS A 31 3.53 7.36 -48.21
CA LYS A 31 2.75 6.84 -47.11
C LYS A 31 3.52 7.04 -45.82
N GLU A 32 2.97 7.90 -44.99
CA GLU A 32 3.37 8.13 -43.59
C GLU A 32 4.89 8.23 -43.37
N LYS A 33 5.38 9.44 -43.22
CA LYS A 33 6.78 9.68 -42.83
C LYS A 33 6.96 9.29 -41.37
N ILE A 34 7.39 8.04 -41.10
CA ILE A 34 7.74 7.57 -39.79
C ILE A 34 9.15 8.04 -39.45
N LYS A 35 9.29 8.88 -38.44
CA LYS A 35 10.59 9.26 -37.88
C LYS A 35 10.96 8.31 -36.77
N ASN A 36 11.86 7.37 -37.02
CA ASN A 36 12.44 6.43 -36.04
C ASN A 36 13.52 7.11 -35.16
N THR A 37 13.27 8.31 -34.69
CA THR A 37 14.20 9.03 -33.81
C THR A 37 13.45 9.37 -32.55
N PRO A 38 13.84 8.79 -31.40
CA PRO A 38 13.23 9.14 -30.11
C PRO A 38 13.29 10.66 -29.91
N ALA A 39 12.18 11.25 -29.50
CA ALA A 39 12.08 12.68 -29.25
C ALA A 39 11.18 12.95 -28.05
N THR A 40 11.49 14.02 -27.30
CA THR A 40 10.55 14.56 -26.32
C THR A 40 9.40 15.24 -27.07
N VAL A 41 8.18 14.85 -26.77
CA VAL A 41 6.97 15.35 -27.47
C VAL A 41 6.15 16.28 -26.58
N LEU A 42 6.29 16.17 -25.27
CA LEU A 42 5.69 17.09 -24.31
C LEU A 42 6.67 17.31 -23.15
N GLU A 43 6.84 18.56 -22.75
CA GLU A 43 7.59 18.96 -21.56
C GLU A 43 6.76 19.99 -20.78
N MET A 44 6.29 19.57 -19.60
CA MET A 44 5.53 20.44 -18.69
C MET A 44 6.04 20.24 -17.26
N LYS A 45 6.23 21.34 -16.55
CA LYS A 45 6.64 21.38 -15.14
C LYS A 45 5.69 22.28 -14.37
N ASP A 46 5.67 22.13 -13.07
CA ASP A 46 4.84 22.95 -12.17
C ASP A 46 3.36 22.95 -12.61
N ILE A 47 2.84 21.74 -12.95
CA ILE A 47 1.45 21.56 -13.34
C ILE A 47 0.55 21.96 -12.17
N ASP A 48 -0.41 22.86 -12.42
CA ASP A 48 -1.33 23.40 -11.44
C ASP A 48 -2.77 22.93 -11.63
N SER A 49 -3.09 22.31 -12.79
CA SER A 49 -4.36 21.64 -13.04
C SER A 49 -4.18 20.44 -13.96
N VAL A 50 -4.90 19.37 -13.65
CA VAL A 50 -5.00 18.16 -14.47
C VAL A 50 -6.44 17.69 -14.51
N SER A 51 -6.92 17.30 -15.70
CA SER A 51 -8.16 16.55 -15.84
C SER A 51 -7.99 15.42 -16.83
N TRP A 52 -8.71 14.34 -16.61
CA TRP A 52 -8.75 13.24 -17.57
C TRP A 52 -10.13 12.60 -17.63
N ASP A 53 -10.45 12.10 -18.82
CA ASP A 53 -11.65 11.34 -19.10
C ASP A 53 -11.24 9.88 -19.35
N TYR A 54 -11.72 8.96 -18.51
CA TYR A 54 -11.44 7.53 -18.59
C TYR A 54 -12.63 6.70 -18.12
N ASN A 55 -13.02 5.66 -18.85
CA ASN A 55 -14.15 4.78 -18.53
C ASN A 55 -15.46 5.52 -18.21
N ASP A 56 -15.82 6.53 -19.01
CA ASP A 56 -16.99 7.39 -18.83
C ASP A 56 -17.00 8.20 -17.51
N VAL A 57 -15.86 8.29 -16.83
CA VAL A 57 -15.65 9.13 -15.64
C VAL A 57 -14.68 10.24 -15.97
N SER A 58 -14.99 11.46 -15.51
CA SER A 58 -14.11 12.62 -15.63
C SER A 58 -13.59 13.01 -14.25
N TYR A 59 -12.28 13.11 -14.15
CA TYR A 59 -11.58 13.57 -12.96
C TYR A 59 -10.98 14.95 -13.24
N THR A 60 -11.09 15.87 -12.31
CA THR A 60 -10.48 17.20 -12.40
C THR A 60 -9.90 17.60 -11.06
N PHE A 61 -8.61 17.90 -11.06
CA PHE A 61 -7.85 18.35 -9.91
C PHE A 61 -7.16 19.67 -10.25
N ARG A 62 -7.10 20.56 -9.26
CA ARG A 62 -6.36 21.84 -9.36
C ARG A 62 -5.66 22.16 -8.06
N LYS A 63 -4.61 22.99 -8.13
CA LYS A 63 -3.97 23.53 -6.93
C LYS A 63 -4.68 24.80 -6.46
N GLU A 64 -5.07 24.82 -5.19
CA GLU A 64 -5.50 26.01 -4.46
C GLU A 64 -4.49 26.28 -3.34
N ASP A 65 -3.87 27.43 -3.36
CA ASP A 65 -2.83 27.82 -2.38
C ASP A 65 -1.70 26.76 -2.22
N GLY A 66 -1.36 26.07 -3.31
CA GLY A 66 -0.34 25.02 -3.35
C GLY A 66 -0.79 23.61 -2.98
N THR A 67 -2.06 23.43 -2.59
CA THR A 67 -2.66 22.14 -2.23
C THR A 67 -3.54 21.62 -3.35
N TRP A 68 -3.44 20.33 -3.67
CA TRP A 68 -4.32 19.69 -4.64
C TRP A 68 -5.75 19.57 -4.09
N VAL A 69 -6.72 19.92 -4.91
CA VAL A 69 -8.14 19.86 -4.61
C VAL A 69 -8.87 19.12 -5.74
N TYR A 70 -9.75 18.20 -5.40
CA TYR A 70 -10.65 17.55 -6.34
C TYR A 70 -11.88 18.41 -6.58
N ASP A 71 -12.15 18.79 -7.84
CA ASP A 71 -13.21 19.77 -8.18
C ASP A 71 -14.62 19.27 -7.87
N ALA A 72 -14.87 17.96 -8.00
CA ALA A 72 -16.20 17.41 -7.76
C ALA A 72 -16.52 17.28 -6.26
N ASP A 73 -15.50 17.17 -5.40
CA ASP A 73 -15.65 17.16 -3.94
C ASP A 73 -14.39 17.72 -3.26
N THR A 74 -14.46 18.95 -2.82
CA THR A 74 -13.35 19.64 -2.15
C THR A 74 -13.01 19.10 -0.76
N ALA A 75 -13.84 18.21 -0.20
CA ALA A 75 -13.55 17.50 1.04
C ALA A 75 -12.68 16.25 0.84
N PHE A 76 -12.50 15.81 -0.43
CA PHE A 76 -11.64 14.67 -0.75
C PHE A 76 -10.18 14.99 -0.43
N PRO A 77 -9.51 14.23 0.46
CA PRO A 77 -8.12 14.47 0.83
C PRO A 77 -7.21 13.91 -0.27
N VAL A 78 -6.73 14.79 -1.16
CA VAL A 78 -5.83 14.41 -2.25
C VAL A 78 -4.43 14.16 -1.69
N ASP A 79 -3.84 13.02 -2.04
CA ASP A 79 -2.45 12.70 -1.72
C ASP A 79 -1.50 13.45 -2.66
N PRO A 80 -0.68 14.38 -2.16
CA PRO A 80 0.22 15.16 -3.00
C PRO A 80 1.32 14.32 -3.64
N GLU A 81 1.83 13.27 -2.98
CA GLU A 81 2.90 12.42 -3.50
C GLU A 81 2.37 11.60 -4.68
N LYS A 82 1.17 11.01 -4.55
CA LYS A 82 0.52 10.30 -5.65
C LYS A 82 0.20 11.20 -6.83
N MET A 83 -0.16 12.46 -6.59
CA MET A 83 -0.36 13.43 -7.65
C MET A 83 0.97 13.81 -8.33
N ASP A 84 2.04 13.95 -7.58
CA ASP A 84 3.36 14.25 -8.14
C ASP A 84 3.88 13.04 -8.96
N ASP A 85 3.68 11.81 -8.51
CA ASP A 85 4.00 10.58 -9.24
C ASP A 85 3.22 10.51 -10.57
N LEU A 86 1.89 10.70 -10.50
CA LEU A 86 0.99 10.72 -11.67
C LEU A 86 1.47 11.73 -12.73
N LEU A 87 1.94 12.90 -12.30
CA LEU A 87 2.30 14.00 -13.20
C LEU A 87 3.78 14.00 -13.60
N SER A 88 4.64 13.26 -12.90
CA SER A 88 6.10 13.24 -13.11
C SER A 88 6.51 12.90 -14.54
N GLN A 89 5.76 12.03 -15.21
CA GLN A 89 6.00 11.61 -16.59
C GLN A 89 5.94 12.75 -17.60
N PHE A 90 5.16 13.81 -17.32
CA PHE A 90 5.03 14.96 -18.22
C PHE A 90 6.19 15.94 -18.12
N ALA A 91 7.10 15.79 -17.16
CA ALA A 91 8.33 16.56 -17.11
C ALA A 91 9.19 16.34 -18.37
N SER A 92 9.08 15.16 -19.02
CA SER A 92 9.70 14.85 -20.31
C SER A 92 9.05 13.62 -20.93
N LEU A 93 7.86 13.79 -21.54
CA LEU A 93 7.18 12.69 -22.22
C LEU A 93 7.85 12.45 -23.56
N GLY A 94 8.37 11.25 -23.77
CA GLY A 94 9.08 10.83 -24.97
C GLY A 94 8.21 10.00 -25.92
N ALA A 95 8.53 10.06 -27.23
CA ALA A 95 8.03 9.12 -28.22
C ALA A 95 9.18 8.35 -28.87
N ALA A 96 9.01 7.05 -29.07
CA ALA A 96 9.93 6.23 -29.85
C ALA A 96 9.78 6.50 -31.37
N PHE A 97 8.54 6.74 -31.81
CA PHE A 97 8.20 7.02 -33.19
C PHE A 97 7.24 8.20 -33.29
N THR A 98 7.38 8.94 -34.39
CA THR A 98 6.41 9.96 -34.81
C THR A 98 5.89 9.60 -36.20
N ILE A 99 4.58 9.58 -36.35
CA ILE A 99 3.86 9.39 -37.62
C ILE A 99 3.34 10.75 -38.04
N GLU A 100 3.99 11.34 -39.08
CA GLU A 100 3.61 12.63 -39.60
C GLU A 100 2.46 12.49 -40.58
N GLU A 101 1.46 13.38 -40.52
CA GLU A 101 0.31 13.44 -41.43
C GLU A 101 -0.40 12.07 -41.60
N PRO A 102 -0.88 11.44 -40.50
CA PRO A 102 -1.58 10.16 -40.56
C PRO A 102 -2.85 10.28 -41.45
N GLU A 103 -3.10 9.30 -42.31
CA GLU A 103 -4.28 9.31 -43.17
C GLU A 103 -5.59 8.97 -42.41
N ASP A 104 -5.50 8.17 -41.35
CA ASP A 104 -6.63 7.66 -40.59
C ASP A 104 -6.26 7.52 -39.12
N LEU A 105 -6.88 8.31 -38.27
CA LEU A 105 -6.68 8.26 -36.80
C LEU A 105 -7.35 7.04 -36.16
N GLY A 106 -8.35 6.44 -36.82
CA GLY A 106 -9.07 5.29 -36.30
C GLY A 106 -8.19 4.05 -36.17
N GLN A 107 -7.17 3.90 -37.04
CA GLN A 107 -6.22 2.77 -36.96
C GLN A 107 -5.31 2.79 -35.72
N TYR A 108 -5.24 3.92 -35.02
CA TYR A 108 -4.48 4.13 -33.80
C TYR A 108 -5.38 4.24 -32.55
N GLY A 109 -6.71 4.03 -32.71
CA GLY A 109 -7.69 4.20 -31.62
C GLY A 109 -7.95 5.65 -31.24
N LEU A 110 -7.49 6.65 -32.01
CA LEU A 110 -7.57 8.08 -31.68
C LEU A 110 -8.87 8.77 -32.10
N GLU A 111 -9.73 8.11 -32.90
CA GLU A 111 -11.10 8.61 -33.15
C GLU A 111 -12.04 8.36 -31.94
N LYS A 112 -11.73 7.34 -31.14
CA LYS A 112 -12.42 7.01 -29.87
C LYS A 112 -11.35 6.69 -28.85
N PRO A 113 -10.72 7.71 -28.29
CA PRO A 113 -9.60 7.51 -27.39
C PRO A 113 -10.01 6.78 -26.10
N GLN A 114 -9.09 6.01 -25.55
CA GLN A 114 -9.28 5.34 -24.25
C GLN A 114 -9.25 6.34 -23.10
N CYS A 115 -8.39 7.35 -23.23
CA CYS A 115 -8.26 8.41 -22.24
C CYS A 115 -7.91 9.73 -22.92
N THR A 116 -8.37 10.85 -22.39
CA THR A 116 -7.92 12.18 -22.78
C THR A 116 -7.47 12.93 -21.54
N ILE A 117 -6.19 13.32 -21.51
CA ILE A 117 -5.56 14.03 -20.38
C ILE A 117 -5.36 15.48 -20.79
N ARG A 118 -5.80 16.42 -19.93
CA ARG A 118 -5.61 17.86 -20.11
C ARG A 118 -4.77 18.39 -18.94
N LEU A 119 -3.73 19.12 -19.27
CA LEU A 119 -2.76 19.65 -18.31
C LEU A 119 -2.70 21.17 -18.44
N THR A 120 -2.55 21.85 -17.30
CA THR A 120 -2.29 23.29 -17.23
C THR A 120 -1.12 23.56 -16.29
N ALA A 121 -0.21 24.44 -16.71
CA ALA A 121 0.90 24.95 -15.92
C ALA A 121 1.05 26.45 -16.20
N GLY A 122 0.43 27.30 -15.37
CA GLY A 122 0.31 28.73 -15.61
C GLY A 122 -0.42 29.05 -16.90
N GLU A 123 0.28 29.62 -17.90
CA GLU A 123 -0.29 29.92 -19.23
C GLU A 123 -0.15 28.77 -20.25
N GLN A 124 0.64 27.75 -19.94
CA GLN A 124 0.85 26.59 -20.80
C GLN A 124 -0.28 25.57 -20.60
N THR A 125 -0.86 25.11 -21.69
CA THR A 125 -1.86 24.04 -21.69
C THR A 125 -1.48 22.95 -22.68
N ALA A 126 -1.80 21.71 -22.38
CA ALA A 126 -1.63 20.57 -23.27
C ALA A 126 -2.84 19.64 -23.18
N GLU A 127 -3.22 19.06 -24.30
CA GLU A 127 -4.18 17.97 -24.38
C GLU A 127 -3.49 16.76 -25.01
N LEU A 128 -3.48 15.65 -24.29
CA LEU A 128 -2.92 14.38 -24.71
C LEU A 128 -4.06 13.37 -24.87
N THR A 129 -4.28 12.91 -26.08
CA THR A 129 -5.27 11.89 -26.41
C THR A 129 -4.58 10.54 -26.53
N LEU A 130 -5.00 9.54 -25.73
CA LEU A 130 -4.43 8.20 -25.68
C LEU A 130 -5.32 7.22 -26.45
N GLY A 131 -4.75 6.61 -27.48
CA GLY A 131 -5.37 5.62 -28.35
C GLY A 131 -5.03 4.18 -27.94
N ASP A 132 -4.92 3.30 -28.94
CA ASP A 132 -4.68 1.87 -28.74
C ASP A 132 -3.26 1.57 -28.25
N TYR A 133 -3.12 0.48 -27.50
CA TYR A 133 -1.83 -0.06 -27.07
C TYR A 133 -1.30 -1.06 -28.12
N SER A 134 -0.11 -0.80 -28.64
CA SER A 134 0.60 -1.72 -29.55
C SER A 134 1.24 -2.85 -28.78
N GLN A 135 0.68 -4.05 -28.89
CA GLN A 135 1.26 -5.25 -28.27
C GLN A 135 2.62 -5.64 -28.85
N MET A 136 2.89 -5.23 -30.10
CA MET A 136 4.15 -5.54 -30.79
C MET A 136 5.30 -4.70 -30.22
N ASP A 137 5.04 -3.41 -30.00
CA ASP A 137 6.03 -2.44 -29.55
C ASP A 137 6.03 -2.26 -28.02
N SER A 138 4.99 -2.78 -27.33
CA SER A 138 4.72 -2.56 -25.90
C SER A 138 4.62 -1.05 -25.58
N GLN A 139 3.93 -0.30 -26.42
CA GLN A 139 3.81 1.15 -26.36
C GLN A 139 2.42 1.60 -26.78
N ARG A 140 2.01 2.80 -26.39
CA ARG A 140 0.70 3.37 -26.70
C ARG A 140 0.77 4.45 -27.77
N TYR A 141 -0.21 4.46 -28.66
CA TYR A 141 -0.42 5.56 -29.59
C TYR A 141 -1.06 6.75 -28.89
N ALA A 142 -0.60 7.95 -29.22
CA ALA A 142 -1.12 9.19 -28.67
C ALA A 142 -1.11 10.33 -29.70
N ALA A 143 -1.91 11.37 -29.44
CA ALA A 143 -1.91 12.62 -30.19
C ALA A 143 -1.89 13.82 -29.25
N LEU A 144 -1.23 14.91 -29.68
CA LEU A 144 -1.14 16.19 -28.97
C LEU A 144 -1.88 17.33 -29.68
N GLY A 145 -2.71 17.01 -30.68
CA GLY A 145 -3.47 17.99 -31.44
C GLY A 145 -2.65 18.77 -32.49
N ASP A 146 -1.39 18.41 -32.72
CA ASP A 146 -0.47 19.03 -33.67
C ASP A 146 -0.51 18.40 -35.08
N GLY A 147 -1.40 17.42 -35.28
CA GLY A 147 -1.58 16.69 -36.53
C GLY A 147 -0.68 15.46 -36.67
N ASN A 148 0.09 15.10 -35.66
CA ASN A 148 0.92 13.91 -35.65
C ASN A 148 0.34 12.84 -34.72
N VAL A 149 0.75 11.58 -34.95
CA VAL A 149 0.55 10.47 -34.02
C VAL A 149 1.89 10.04 -33.48
N TYR A 150 1.93 9.80 -32.19
CA TYR A 150 3.12 9.42 -31.43
C TYR A 150 2.98 8.00 -30.91
N LEU A 151 4.03 7.22 -30.98
CA LEU A 151 4.16 5.99 -30.23
C LEU A 151 5.01 6.30 -28.99
N LEU A 152 4.35 6.42 -27.84
CA LEU A 152 4.97 6.90 -26.60
C LEU A 152 5.99 5.91 -26.06
N SER A 153 7.11 6.41 -25.52
CA SER A 153 8.14 5.57 -24.89
C SER A 153 7.74 5.00 -23.54
N HIS A 154 6.78 5.64 -22.88
CA HIS A 154 6.12 5.24 -21.63
C HIS A 154 4.62 5.36 -21.83
N ASP A 155 3.84 4.42 -21.27
CA ASP A 155 2.38 4.45 -21.38
C ASP A 155 1.77 5.21 -20.22
N PRO A 156 1.19 6.41 -20.43
CA PRO A 156 0.55 7.15 -19.33
C PRO A 156 -0.60 6.41 -18.65
N MET A 157 -1.20 5.40 -19.30
CA MET A 157 -2.26 4.61 -18.70
C MET A 157 -1.78 3.74 -17.54
N GLU A 158 -0.46 3.49 -17.40
CA GLU A 158 0.08 2.81 -16.22
C GLU A 158 -0.24 3.57 -14.93
N GLU A 159 -0.30 4.92 -15.01
CA GLU A 159 -0.61 5.80 -13.89
C GLU A 159 -2.08 6.28 -13.89
N PHE A 160 -2.65 6.54 -15.09
CA PHE A 160 -4.00 7.10 -15.23
C PHE A 160 -5.13 6.06 -15.22
N ASP A 161 -4.81 4.75 -15.23
CA ASP A 161 -5.78 3.67 -14.95
C ASP A 161 -6.01 3.56 -13.45
N THR A 162 -6.48 4.63 -12.85
CA THR A 162 -6.72 4.73 -11.42
C THR A 162 -8.08 5.38 -11.14
N ASP A 163 -8.65 5.10 -10.00
CA ASP A 163 -9.81 5.78 -9.44
C ASP A 163 -9.42 6.68 -8.24
N LEU A 164 -10.41 7.29 -7.58
CA LEU A 164 -10.14 8.14 -6.42
C LEU A 164 -9.48 7.39 -5.26
N SER A 165 -9.66 6.08 -5.13
CA SER A 165 -9.03 5.30 -4.06
C SER A 165 -7.53 5.24 -4.20
N GLY A 166 -7.02 5.33 -5.44
CA GLY A 166 -5.60 5.44 -5.74
C GLY A 166 -4.98 6.80 -5.44
N LEU A 167 -5.80 7.84 -5.26
CA LEU A 167 -5.34 9.23 -5.09
C LEU A 167 -5.64 9.83 -3.72
N ILE A 168 -6.26 9.06 -2.83
CA ILE A 168 -6.59 9.52 -1.48
C ILE A 168 -5.36 9.53 -0.59
N LEU A 169 -5.20 10.61 0.19
CA LEU A 169 -4.28 10.66 1.31
C LEU A 169 -4.85 9.82 2.45
N GLN A 170 -4.30 8.64 2.65
CA GLN A 170 -4.70 7.71 3.69
C GLN A 170 -4.03 8.04 5.02
N ASP A 171 -4.67 7.63 6.13
CA ASP A 171 -3.98 7.65 7.41
C ASP A 171 -2.86 6.61 7.43
N GLU A 172 -1.74 6.97 8.02
CA GLU A 172 -0.60 6.10 8.18
C GLU A 172 -0.51 5.55 9.60
N ILE A 173 -0.15 4.27 9.71
CA ILE A 173 0.27 3.71 11.00
C ILE A 173 1.77 3.87 11.09
N PRO A 174 2.30 4.64 12.05
CA PRO A 174 3.71 4.93 12.13
C PRO A 174 4.54 3.70 12.48
N THR A 175 5.81 3.71 12.14
CA THR A 175 6.78 2.76 12.67
C THR A 175 7.04 3.11 14.13
N PHE A 176 6.62 2.21 15.04
CA PHE A 176 6.86 2.36 16.46
C PHE A 176 8.29 1.90 16.79
N GLY A 177 9.17 2.81 17.14
CA GLY A 177 10.52 2.46 17.58
C GLY A 177 10.49 1.75 18.95
N THR A 178 10.47 2.51 20.03
CA THR A 178 10.29 1.96 21.38
C THR A 178 8.88 2.29 21.88
N VAL A 179 8.05 1.27 22.13
CA VAL A 179 6.73 1.45 22.74
C VAL A 179 6.90 1.55 24.25
N GLU A 180 6.49 2.66 24.84
CA GLU A 180 6.61 2.92 26.27
C GLU A 180 5.34 2.56 27.05
N ASN A 181 4.16 2.76 26.39
CA ASN A 181 2.89 2.44 27.02
C ASN A 181 1.86 2.00 25.97
N ILE A 182 1.00 1.05 26.34
CA ILE A 182 -0.19 0.64 25.62
C ILE A 182 -1.39 0.80 26.55
N ALA A 183 -2.26 1.77 26.27
CA ALA A 183 -3.49 1.99 27.03
C ALA A 183 -4.70 1.49 26.23
N LEU A 184 -5.61 0.78 26.91
CA LEU A 184 -6.82 0.21 26.32
C LEU A 184 -8.07 0.90 26.86
N SER A 185 -9.11 1.04 26.00
CA SER A 185 -10.45 1.37 26.48
C SER A 185 -10.92 0.24 27.41
N GLY A 186 -11.34 0.58 28.62
CA GLY A 186 -11.68 -0.41 29.65
C GLY A 186 -10.73 -0.37 30.85
N GLY A 187 -9.62 0.39 30.73
CA GLY A 187 -8.79 0.77 31.85
C GLY A 187 -7.50 -0.04 32.03
N ASP A 188 -7.25 -1.05 31.21
CA ASP A 188 -5.94 -1.72 31.20
C ASP A 188 -4.90 -0.81 30.55
N SER A 189 -3.73 -0.73 31.16
CA SER A 189 -2.57 -0.01 30.68
C SER A 189 -1.32 -0.85 30.97
N PHE A 190 -0.42 -0.91 29.99
CA PHE A 190 0.80 -1.70 30.01
C PHE A 190 1.99 -0.78 29.77
N THR A 191 2.87 -0.68 30.78
CA THR A 191 4.02 0.22 30.72
C THR A 191 5.31 -0.55 30.62
N ARG A 192 6.26 -0.02 29.84
CA ARG A 192 7.61 -0.53 29.70
C ARG A 192 8.45 -0.13 30.91
N ASN A 193 9.27 -1.06 31.39
CA ASN A 193 10.21 -0.85 32.48
C ASN A 193 11.61 -1.33 32.07
N GLU A 194 12.56 -0.44 31.98
CA GLU A 194 13.95 -0.74 31.61
C GLU A 194 14.67 -1.67 32.61
N GLU A 195 14.18 -1.75 33.86
CA GLU A 195 14.72 -2.64 34.90
C GLU A 195 14.17 -4.05 34.81
N GLY A 196 13.22 -4.29 33.85
CA GLY A 196 12.50 -5.55 33.73
C GLY A 196 11.36 -5.70 34.71
N THR A 197 10.57 -6.75 34.56
CA THR A 197 9.39 -7.03 35.41
C THR A 197 9.71 -7.92 36.62
N GLY A 198 10.90 -8.56 36.59
CA GLY A 198 11.28 -9.54 37.63
C GLY A 198 10.62 -10.91 37.47
N PHE A 199 9.86 -11.13 36.34
CA PHE A 199 9.30 -12.44 36.01
C PHE A 199 10.27 -13.25 35.15
N ASP A 200 10.75 -12.66 34.08
CA ASP A 200 11.83 -13.16 33.22
C ASP A 200 12.79 -12.00 32.95
N ASP A 201 14.07 -12.27 32.74
CA ASP A 201 15.10 -11.24 32.50
C ASP A 201 14.83 -10.42 31.23
N ASP A 202 14.14 -11.03 30.25
CA ASP A 202 13.80 -10.40 28.96
C ASP A 202 12.44 -9.68 28.99
N ASP A 203 11.69 -9.76 30.10
CA ASP A 203 10.39 -9.12 30.20
C ASP A 203 10.49 -7.69 30.66
N LEU A 204 10.01 -6.80 29.79
CA LEU A 204 10.09 -5.36 29.98
C LEU A 204 8.73 -4.68 30.26
N TYR A 205 7.61 -5.39 30.07
CA TYR A 205 6.28 -4.80 30.20
C TYR A 205 5.51 -5.35 31.41
N PHE A 206 4.77 -4.48 32.05
CA PHE A 206 3.90 -4.85 33.18
C PHE A 206 2.57 -4.10 33.10
N ARG A 207 1.56 -4.68 33.70
CA ARG A 207 0.23 -4.10 33.86
C ARG A 207 0.22 -3.09 35.01
N ASP A 208 -0.18 -1.85 34.75
CA ASP A 208 -0.11 -0.75 35.74
C ASP A 208 -0.96 -0.99 36.98
N SER A 209 -2.09 -1.70 36.89
CA SER A 209 -3.05 -1.89 37.96
C SER A 209 -2.54 -2.76 39.13
N ASP A 210 -1.71 -3.76 38.83
CA ASP A 210 -1.28 -4.78 39.80
C ASP A 210 0.17 -5.26 39.61
N GLY A 211 0.89 -4.69 38.62
CA GLY A 211 2.27 -5.05 38.32
C GLY A 211 2.41 -6.43 37.66
N GLY A 212 1.32 -6.99 37.10
CA GLY A 212 1.37 -8.28 36.43
C GLY A 212 2.28 -8.24 35.19
N ALA A 213 3.30 -9.11 35.13
CA ALA A 213 4.24 -9.17 34.04
C ALA A 213 3.58 -9.60 32.74
N LEU A 214 4.02 -9.01 31.60
CA LEU A 214 3.65 -9.41 30.25
C LEU A 214 4.86 -10.05 29.58
N ASP A 215 4.56 -10.96 28.67
CA ASP A 215 5.51 -11.59 27.76
C ASP A 215 5.91 -10.56 26.67
N THR A 216 7.14 -10.09 26.70
CA THR A 216 7.65 -9.06 25.80
C THR A 216 7.54 -9.47 24.33
N ASP A 217 7.74 -10.76 24.00
CA ASP A 217 7.60 -11.26 22.63
C ASP A 217 6.15 -11.14 22.14
N ARG A 218 5.17 -11.38 23.01
CA ARG A 218 3.74 -11.22 22.69
C ARG A 218 3.37 -9.76 22.50
N VAL A 219 3.89 -8.87 23.34
CA VAL A 219 3.71 -7.42 23.19
C VAL A 219 4.29 -6.97 21.85
N ASN A 220 5.51 -7.37 21.54
CA ASN A 220 6.17 -7.03 20.27
C ASN A 220 5.43 -7.61 19.05
N ALA A 221 4.90 -8.82 19.15
CA ALA A 221 4.09 -9.43 18.09
C ALA A 221 2.78 -8.66 17.88
N TYR A 222 2.13 -8.22 18.95
CA TYR A 222 0.94 -7.36 18.87
C TYR A 222 1.23 -6.02 18.20
N VAL A 223 2.29 -5.32 18.64
CA VAL A 223 2.74 -4.05 18.05
C VAL A 223 3.03 -4.22 16.55
N LYS A 224 3.67 -5.33 16.17
CA LYS A 224 3.94 -5.64 14.75
C LYS A 224 2.64 -5.90 13.96
N ASN A 225 1.64 -6.57 14.53
CA ASN A 225 0.34 -6.74 13.88
C ASN A 225 -0.32 -5.39 13.62
N LEU A 226 -0.25 -4.48 14.59
CA LEU A 226 -0.76 -3.13 14.46
C LEU A 226 -0.02 -2.34 13.36
N GLN A 227 1.30 -2.36 13.31
CA GLN A 227 2.12 -1.73 12.26
C GLN A 227 1.81 -2.27 10.86
N ASN A 228 1.51 -3.56 10.74
CA ASN A 228 1.22 -4.22 9.47
C ASN A 228 -0.26 -4.09 9.04
N THR A 229 -1.08 -3.40 9.78
CA THR A 229 -2.48 -3.20 9.43
C THR A 229 -2.60 -2.28 8.21
N ALA A 230 -3.16 -2.82 7.12
CA ALA A 230 -3.40 -2.05 5.91
C ALA A 230 -4.71 -1.26 6.03
N LEU A 231 -4.63 0.06 5.94
CA LEU A 231 -5.77 0.99 5.93
C LEU A 231 -6.03 1.45 4.48
N THR A 232 -6.44 0.53 3.61
CA THR A 232 -6.59 0.78 2.16
C THR A 232 -8.04 0.82 1.68
N ASP A 233 -8.95 0.15 2.38
CA ASP A 233 -10.38 0.09 2.02
C ASP A 233 -11.17 1.08 2.89
N TYR A 234 -11.34 2.31 2.40
CA TYR A 234 -12.10 3.33 3.12
C TYR A 234 -13.61 3.26 2.82
N VAL A 235 -14.44 3.50 3.85
CA VAL A 235 -15.90 3.63 3.74
C VAL A 235 -16.28 5.05 3.37
N THR A 236 -15.63 6.01 4.02
CA THR A 236 -15.78 7.45 3.79
C THR A 236 -14.50 8.17 4.18
N TYR A 237 -14.25 9.29 3.54
CA TYR A 237 -13.12 10.20 3.84
C TYR A 237 -13.57 11.51 4.51
N ASN A 238 -14.85 11.69 4.73
CA ASN A 238 -15.41 12.87 5.37
C ASN A 238 -16.51 12.49 6.35
N ALA A 239 -16.13 11.64 7.33
CA ALA A 239 -17.04 11.03 8.29
C ALA A 239 -17.88 12.08 9.06
N THR A 240 -19.17 11.83 9.10
CA THR A 240 -20.16 12.51 9.96
C THR A 240 -20.41 11.71 11.24
N GLU A 241 -21.11 12.28 12.21
CA GLU A 241 -21.55 11.56 13.41
C GLU A 241 -22.44 10.33 13.08
N GLN A 242 -23.17 10.39 11.96
CA GLN A 242 -23.97 9.27 11.51
C GLN A 242 -23.08 8.14 10.96
N ASP A 243 -22.06 8.48 10.16
CA ASP A 243 -21.11 7.50 9.64
C ASP A 243 -20.36 6.79 10.78
N LEU A 244 -19.96 7.54 11.81
CA LEU A 244 -19.35 6.95 13.02
C LEU A 244 -20.30 5.97 13.71
N THR A 245 -21.59 6.30 13.77
CA THR A 245 -22.61 5.42 14.38
C THR A 245 -22.82 4.17 13.52
N ASP A 246 -22.95 4.33 12.21
CA ASP A 246 -23.19 3.24 11.25
C ASP A 246 -21.99 2.27 11.15
N CYS A 247 -20.77 2.78 11.38
CA CYS A 247 -19.53 1.98 11.43
C CYS A 247 -19.15 1.51 12.84
N TYR A 248 -20.03 1.65 13.85
CA TYR A 248 -19.74 1.26 15.24
C TYR A 248 -18.48 1.92 15.83
N LEU A 249 -18.16 3.14 15.40
CA LEU A 249 -17.00 3.93 15.83
C LEU A 249 -17.38 5.18 16.63
N ALA A 250 -18.68 5.46 16.81
CA ALA A 250 -19.14 6.48 17.76
C ALA A 250 -18.90 6.05 19.21
N GLU A 251 -19.10 4.77 19.49
CA GLU A 251 -18.74 4.09 20.75
C GLU A 251 -17.93 2.82 20.36
N PRO A 252 -16.62 2.96 20.10
CA PRO A 252 -15.81 1.86 19.61
C PRO A 252 -15.72 0.71 20.64
N GLU A 253 -15.76 -0.52 20.16
CA GLU A 253 -15.61 -1.70 21.01
C GLU A 253 -14.25 -1.74 21.70
N LYS A 254 -13.19 -1.34 21.00
CA LYS A 254 -11.85 -1.19 21.53
C LYS A 254 -11.20 0.11 21.04
N THR A 255 -10.55 0.81 21.95
CA THR A 255 -9.60 1.86 21.60
C THR A 255 -8.23 1.47 22.14
N VAL A 256 -7.24 1.48 21.29
CA VAL A 256 -5.83 1.20 21.61
C VAL A 256 -5.04 2.49 21.42
N THR A 257 -4.36 2.92 22.47
CA THR A 257 -3.50 4.10 22.45
C THR A 257 -2.08 3.69 22.80
N LEU A 258 -1.13 3.91 21.88
CA LEU A 258 0.29 3.68 22.09
C LEU A 258 0.99 5.00 22.36
N THR A 259 1.84 5.02 23.41
CA THR A 259 2.88 6.03 23.55
C THR A 259 4.20 5.39 23.16
N TYR A 260 4.92 5.99 22.21
CA TYR A 260 6.13 5.42 21.64
C TYR A 260 7.17 6.49 21.29
N ILE A 261 8.43 6.09 21.25
CA ILE A 261 9.53 6.90 20.73
C ILE A 261 9.84 6.40 19.32
N PRO A 262 9.77 7.25 18.26
CA PRO A 262 10.17 6.88 16.91
C PRO A 262 11.62 6.36 16.85
N GLU A 263 11.96 5.58 15.81
CA GLU A 263 13.32 5.07 15.61
C GLU A 263 14.36 6.18 15.30
N GLU A 264 13.91 7.34 14.86
CA GLU A 264 14.78 8.46 14.57
C GLU A 264 15.43 9.01 15.85
N ALA A 265 16.73 9.27 15.79
CA ALA A 265 17.51 9.75 16.93
C ALA A 265 16.96 11.08 17.49
N GLU A 266 16.91 11.20 18.83
CA GLU A 266 16.46 12.39 19.57
C GLU A 266 14.97 12.74 19.39
N SER A 267 14.11 11.79 19.05
CA SER A 267 12.67 12.00 18.92
C SER A 267 12.00 12.08 20.30
N GLU A 268 11.02 12.98 20.42
CA GLU A 268 10.14 13.03 21.59
C GLU A 268 9.09 11.91 21.51
N ALA A 269 8.57 11.48 22.67
CA ALA A 269 7.50 10.50 22.73
C ALA A 269 6.26 11.02 21.98
N GLN A 270 5.68 10.16 21.15
CA GLN A 270 4.48 10.41 20.36
C GLN A 270 3.35 9.48 20.78
N THR A 271 2.14 9.82 20.39
CA THR A 271 0.95 9.01 20.69
C THR A 271 0.24 8.64 19.39
N PHE A 272 -0.09 7.37 19.25
CA PHE A 272 -0.93 6.84 18.18
C PHE A 272 -2.18 6.23 18.80
N THR A 273 -3.35 6.50 18.22
CA THR A 273 -4.64 5.95 18.69
C THR A 273 -5.36 5.27 17.52
N LEU A 274 -5.86 4.06 17.75
CA LEU A 274 -6.70 3.30 16.85
C LEU A 274 -8.02 2.94 17.53
N HIS A 275 -9.12 3.26 16.87
CA HIS A 275 -10.46 2.87 17.27
C HIS A 275 -10.95 1.71 16.43
N LEU A 276 -11.53 0.69 17.06
CA LEU A 276 -12.03 -0.52 16.43
C LEU A 276 -13.52 -0.70 16.76
N GLY A 277 -14.31 -0.96 15.74
CA GLY A 277 -15.72 -1.25 15.87
C GLY A 277 -16.13 -2.40 14.95
N LYS A 278 -17.18 -3.13 15.30
CA LYS A 278 -17.68 -4.22 14.48
C LYS A 278 -19.20 -4.26 14.51
N GLU A 279 -19.77 -4.49 13.33
CA GLU A 279 -21.19 -4.78 13.21
C GLU A 279 -21.51 -6.12 13.91
N PRO A 280 -22.61 -6.22 14.67
CA PRO A 280 -23.06 -7.50 15.22
C PRO A 280 -23.26 -8.54 14.11
N ASP A 281 -22.84 -9.78 14.38
CA ASP A 281 -22.99 -10.86 13.40
C ASP A 281 -24.46 -11.03 12.99
N PRO A 282 -24.76 -11.05 11.68
CA PRO A 282 -26.09 -11.28 11.17
C PRO A 282 -26.63 -12.67 11.57
N SER A 283 -27.97 -12.80 11.68
CA SER A 283 -28.62 -14.03 12.12
C SER A 283 -28.54 -15.21 11.12
N ASP A 284 -28.04 -14.96 9.92
CA ASP A 284 -27.86 -15.93 8.83
C ASP A 284 -26.51 -16.68 8.87
N GLY A 285 -25.65 -16.33 9.82
CA GLY A 285 -24.35 -16.96 10.04
C GLY A 285 -23.21 -16.31 9.23
N GLU A 286 -23.45 -15.16 8.62
CA GLU A 286 -22.40 -14.30 8.11
C GLU A 286 -21.72 -13.54 9.26
N THR A 287 -20.49 -13.07 9.04
CA THR A 287 -19.76 -12.26 10.01
C THR A 287 -20.04 -10.78 9.76
N GLY A 288 -20.28 -10.02 10.81
CA GLY A 288 -20.46 -8.56 10.74
C GLY A 288 -19.18 -7.86 10.28
N GLN A 289 -19.34 -6.77 9.54
CA GLN A 289 -18.22 -5.98 9.01
C GLN A 289 -17.45 -5.29 10.13
N ALA A 290 -16.12 -5.36 10.09
CA ALA A 290 -15.24 -4.67 11.03
C ALA A 290 -14.71 -3.36 10.44
N TYR A 291 -14.52 -2.36 11.32
CA TYR A 291 -14.11 -1.00 10.96
C TYR A 291 -12.99 -0.50 11.87
N ALA A 292 -12.20 0.42 11.33
CA ALA A 292 -11.13 1.10 12.06
C ALA A 292 -11.11 2.60 11.76
N ARG A 293 -10.61 3.39 12.71
CA ARG A 293 -10.38 4.83 12.59
C ARG A 293 -9.10 5.21 13.33
N VAL A 294 -8.23 5.99 12.71
CA VAL A 294 -7.03 6.53 13.34
C VAL A 294 -7.35 7.84 14.05
N GLY A 295 -7.19 7.88 15.37
CA GLY A 295 -7.43 9.09 16.17
C GLY A 295 -8.72 9.81 15.81
N ASP A 296 -8.63 11.10 15.50
CA ASP A 296 -9.76 11.93 15.11
C ASP A 296 -9.88 12.09 13.58
N SER A 297 -9.27 11.20 12.79
CA SER A 297 -9.36 11.21 11.33
C SER A 297 -10.80 11.24 10.83
N LYS A 298 -11.01 11.86 9.68
CA LYS A 298 -12.28 11.83 8.96
C LYS A 298 -12.42 10.62 8.04
N ILE A 299 -11.38 9.81 7.93
CA ILE A 299 -11.40 8.59 7.12
C ILE A 299 -11.79 7.41 8.01
N LEU A 300 -12.79 6.65 7.57
CA LEU A 300 -13.18 5.39 8.21
C LEU A 300 -12.85 4.23 7.29
N TYR A 301 -12.23 3.20 7.82
CA TYR A 301 -11.74 2.06 7.07
C TYR A 301 -12.54 0.79 7.37
N ARG A 302 -12.74 -0.04 6.34
CA ARG A 302 -13.05 -1.46 6.54
C ARG A 302 -11.76 -2.23 6.76
N ILE A 303 -11.81 -3.15 7.69
CA ILE A 303 -10.71 -4.09 7.93
C ILE A 303 -11.24 -5.52 7.88
N SER A 304 -10.36 -6.48 7.57
CA SER A 304 -10.74 -7.88 7.56
C SER A 304 -11.00 -8.41 8.97
N ASP A 305 -11.84 -9.44 9.09
CA ASP A 305 -12.05 -10.13 10.39
C ASP A 305 -10.74 -10.61 11.01
N THR A 306 -9.85 -11.17 10.20
CA THR A 306 -8.54 -11.62 10.68
C THR A 306 -7.72 -10.48 11.28
N THR A 307 -7.74 -9.31 10.64
CA THR A 307 -7.07 -8.10 11.15
C THR A 307 -7.74 -7.63 12.43
N TYR A 308 -9.07 -7.57 12.43
CA TYR A 308 -9.83 -7.15 13.61
C TYR A 308 -9.56 -8.05 14.82
N GLU A 309 -9.64 -9.38 14.66
CA GLU A 309 -9.35 -10.34 15.72
C GLU A 309 -7.92 -10.20 16.26
N ALA A 310 -6.94 -10.03 15.37
CA ALA A 310 -5.54 -9.82 15.75
C ALA A 310 -5.32 -8.53 16.54
N LEU A 311 -6.06 -7.46 16.21
CA LEU A 311 -6.01 -6.18 16.93
C LEU A 311 -6.81 -6.18 18.24
N MET A 312 -7.84 -6.99 18.34
CA MET A 312 -8.63 -7.18 19.57
C MET A 312 -7.90 -8.03 20.61
N ALA A 313 -6.94 -8.88 20.19
CA ALA A 313 -6.16 -9.76 21.07
C ALA A 313 -5.03 -9.00 21.77
N CYS A 314 -5.40 -8.01 22.61
CA CYS A 314 -4.47 -7.12 23.30
C CYS A 314 -4.75 -6.99 24.81
N ASP A 315 -5.65 -7.78 25.37
CA ASP A 315 -5.94 -7.76 26.81
C ASP A 315 -4.79 -8.42 27.61
N TYR A 316 -4.76 -8.17 28.91
CA TYR A 316 -3.73 -8.77 29.79
C TYR A 316 -3.59 -10.29 29.63
N ASN A 317 -4.71 -11.00 29.46
CA ASN A 317 -4.68 -12.46 29.29
C ASN A 317 -4.11 -12.91 27.94
N ASP A 318 -4.12 -12.05 26.92
CA ASP A 318 -3.52 -12.33 25.61
C ASP A 318 -2.00 -12.12 25.63
N LEU A 319 -1.56 -11.09 26.37
CA LEU A 319 -0.19 -10.61 26.38
C LEU A 319 0.66 -11.13 27.54
N ARG A 320 0.04 -11.65 28.61
CA ARG A 320 0.77 -12.18 29.76
C ARG A 320 1.50 -13.48 29.44
N HIS A 321 2.51 -13.80 30.25
CA HIS A 321 3.11 -15.13 30.26
C HIS A 321 2.08 -16.22 30.48
N LYS A 322 2.24 -17.33 29.76
CA LYS A 322 1.45 -18.55 29.99
C LYS A 322 2.16 -19.52 30.95
N ASP A 323 3.46 -19.33 31.13
CA ASP A 323 4.22 -20.08 32.07
C ASP A 323 3.91 -19.63 33.52
N VAL A 324 3.79 -20.59 34.38
CA VAL A 324 3.43 -20.31 35.79
C VAL A 324 4.67 -20.02 36.63
N PHE A 325 5.84 -20.42 36.15
CA PHE A 325 7.12 -20.28 36.83
C PHE A 325 8.17 -19.72 35.88
N CYS A 326 8.88 -18.69 36.31
CA CYS A 326 10.07 -18.14 35.69
C CYS A 326 11.37 -18.77 36.24
N ALA A 327 11.25 -19.69 37.21
CA ALA A 327 12.43 -20.33 37.79
C ALA A 327 13.04 -21.35 36.83
N ASP A 328 14.34 -21.19 36.55
CA ASP A 328 15.15 -22.22 35.91
C ASP A 328 15.33 -23.40 36.89
N PHE A 329 14.62 -24.49 36.60
CA PHE A 329 14.71 -25.72 37.45
C PHE A 329 16.10 -26.34 37.42
N ASP A 330 16.93 -26.05 36.46
CA ASP A 330 18.32 -26.53 36.42
C ASP A 330 19.19 -25.80 37.44
N GLN A 331 18.82 -24.60 37.85
CA GLN A 331 19.50 -23.81 38.88
C GLN A 331 18.83 -23.89 40.24
N ALA A 332 17.64 -24.47 40.33
CA ALA A 332 16.95 -24.61 41.61
C ALA A 332 17.57 -25.70 42.48
N ASP A 333 17.86 -25.38 43.73
CA ASP A 333 18.38 -26.33 44.73
C ASP A 333 17.27 -27.03 45.52
N SER A 334 16.12 -26.36 45.66
CA SER A 334 14.97 -26.92 46.40
C SER A 334 13.66 -26.35 45.89
N MET A 335 12.59 -27.08 46.06
CA MET A 335 11.22 -26.68 45.76
C MET A 335 10.25 -27.22 46.82
N THR A 336 9.36 -26.40 47.32
CA THR A 336 8.28 -26.80 48.23
C THR A 336 6.94 -26.62 47.53
N VAL A 337 6.14 -27.66 47.44
CA VAL A 337 4.79 -27.65 46.91
C VAL A 337 3.80 -27.95 48.02
N THR A 338 2.85 -27.04 48.26
CA THR A 338 1.75 -27.27 49.20
C THR A 338 0.42 -27.26 48.41
N MET A 339 -0.30 -28.36 48.49
CA MET A 339 -1.60 -28.53 47.83
C MET A 339 -2.55 -29.28 48.73
N GLU A 340 -3.76 -28.78 48.92
CA GLU A 340 -4.79 -29.35 49.78
C GLU A 340 -4.30 -29.67 51.21
N GLY A 341 -3.44 -28.82 51.77
CA GLY A 341 -2.87 -28.97 53.11
C GLY A 341 -1.76 -30.00 53.25
N THR A 342 -1.32 -30.62 52.15
CA THR A 342 -0.17 -31.52 52.10
C THR A 342 1.02 -30.80 51.49
N THR A 343 2.18 -30.90 52.14
CA THR A 343 3.42 -30.28 51.71
C THR A 343 4.41 -31.34 51.25
N TRP A 344 4.95 -31.12 50.02
CA TRP A 344 6.05 -31.93 49.47
C TRP A 344 7.29 -31.04 49.38
N GLU A 345 8.39 -31.56 49.94
CA GLU A 345 9.70 -30.91 49.89
C GLU A 345 10.59 -31.67 48.89
N PHE A 346 11.04 -30.98 47.86
CA PHE A 346 11.99 -31.48 46.89
C PHE A 346 13.33 -30.79 47.14
N THR A 347 14.42 -31.57 47.20
CA THR A 347 15.80 -31.08 47.28
C THR A 347 16.64 -31.69 46.18
N LYS A 348 17.55 -30.92 45.63
CA LYS A 348 18.48 -31.38 44.59
C LYS A 348 19.76 -31.84 45.30
N GLU A 349 20.15 -33.09 45.06
CA GLU A 349 21.35 -33.68 45.65
C GLU A 349 22.19 -34.35 44.57
N ILE A 350 23.51 -34.32 44.72
CA ILE A 350 24.43 -35.09 43.89
C ILE A 350 24.84 -36.33 44.69
N PRO A 351 24.31 -37.55 44.35
CA PRO A 351 24.66 -38.78 45.04
C PRO A 351 26.17 -39.12 44.84
N GLU A 352 26.76 -39.82 45.83
CA GLU A 352 28.19 -40.21 45.79
C GLU A 352 28.57 -41.14 44.62
N ASP A 353 27.58 -41.78 44.00
CA ASP A 353 27.74 -42.72 42.91
C ASP A 353 27.54 -42.14 41.51
N THR A 354 27.27 -40.85 41.38
CA THR A 354 27.03 -40.15 40.09
C THR A 354 27.45 -38.69 40.20
N ASP A 355 27.87 -38.12 39.09
CA ASP A 355 28.14 -36.68 38.94
C ASP A 355 26.87 -35.88 38.54
N GLU A 356 25.73 -36.55 38.39
CA GLU A 356 24.48 -35.93 37.99
C GLU A 356 23.61 -35.64 39.22
N ALA A 357 23.09 -34.43 39.26
CA ALA A 357 22.11 -34.04 40.31
C ALA A 357 20.77 -34.76 40.13
N VAL A 358 20.20 -35.23 41.23
CA VAL A 358 18.88 -35.87 41.26
C VAL A 358 17.96 -35.19 42.27
N TRP A 359 16.69 -35.17 41.95
CA TRP A 359 15.70 -34.65 42.88
C TRP A 359 15.32 -35.68 43.92
N MET A 360 15.28 -35.25 45.18
CA MET A 360 14.85 -36.04 46.32
C MET A 360 13.50 -35.51 46.78
N LEU A 361 12.50 -36.37 46.98
CA LEU A 361 11.20 -36.03 47.58
C LEU A 361 11.18 -36.50 49.03
N ASN A 362 11.07 -35.56 49.96
CA ASN A 362 11.08 -35.86 51.42
C ASN A 362 12.27 -36.78 51.79
N GLY A 363 13.45 -36.53 51.22
CA GLY A 363 14.68 -37.28 51.46
C GLY A 363 14.76 -38.63 50.75
N LYS A 364 13.88 -38.93 49.78
CA LYS A 364 13.95 -40.14 48.95
C LYS A 364 14.08 -39.75 47.47
N ARG A 365 14.95 -40.48 46.73
CA ARG A 365 15.10 -40.26 45.29
C ARG A 365 13.76 -40.34 44.62
N TRP A 366 13.41 -39.26 43.92
CA TRP A 366 12.20 -39.17 43.07
C TRP A 366 12.56 -39.72 41.68
N THR A 367 11.90 -40.79 41.28
CA THR A 367 12.11 -41.43 39.97
C THR A 367 10.86 -41.38 39.14
#